data_e8d66158c43ec5de6480d557f601bd1d
#
_entry.id   e8d66158c43ec5de6480d557f601bd1d
#
_cell.length_a   1.000
_cell.length_b   1.000
_cell.length_c   1.000
_cell.angle_alpha   90.00
_cell.angle_beta   90.00
_cell.angle_gamma   90.00
#
_symmetry.space_group_name_H-M   'P 1'
#
loop_
_entity.id
_entity.type
_entity.pdbx_description
1 polymer ?
#
loop_
_entity_poly.entity_id
_entity_poly.type
_entity_poly.pdbx_seq_one_letter_code
_entity_poly.pdbx_strand_id
1 'polypeptide(L)'
;YKRIDSAGILDEAQSWIFSKIRIREMHREGDLAIAQGVSEVTAPAGFLDPIQLAIPGYINDMPLLDTHRFRESLALDTAGVLQASMPTAYSILGQKLQFNSRADMAYTGRFVYYGSPDRLSPSNTTNFLTDRYPTLLRRACLMFAAEARKEYDAMDRAEIKAMAQVEEVKKEGDLHMRGMELDFNWREAR
;
A
#
# COMPACT_ATOMS: atom_id res chain seq x y z
N TYR A 1 -8.86 -7.43 39.04
CA TYR A 1 -8.73 -7.89 37.63
C TYR A 1 -8.86 -6.66 36.71
N LYS A 2 -7.75 -6.25 36.08
CA LYS A 2 -7.79 -5.18 35.09
C LYS A 2 -8.56 -5.72 33.87
N ARG A 3 -9.65 -5.07 33.51
CA ARG A 3 -10.46 -5.46 32.33
C ARG A 3 -9.59 -5.32 31.10
N ILE A 4 -9.41 -6.40 30.35
CA ILE A 4 -8.65 -6.38 29.09
C ILE A 4 -9.47 -5.58 28.09
N ASP A 5 -8.86 -4.59 27.46
CA ASP A 5 -9.48 -3.83 26.37
C ASP A 5 -9.43 -4.66 25.08
N SER A 6 -10.49 -5.43 24.86
CA SER A 6 -10.58 -6.28 23.66
C SER A 6 -10.64 -5.50 22.36
N ALA A 7 -11.16 -4.27 22.38
CA ALA A 7 -11.22 -3.40 21.19
C ALA A 7 -9.84 -2.88 20.82
N GLY A 8 -9.04 -2.45 21.82
CA GLY A 8 -7.66 -2.05 21.63
C GLY A 8 -6.80 -3.18 21.08
N ILE A 9 -6.91 -4.40 21.66
CA ILE A 9 -6.21 -5.59 21.16
C ILE A 9 -6.55 -5.90 19.71
N LEU A 10 -7.81 -5.80 19.34
CA LEU A 10 -8.24 -6.05 17.96
C LEU A 10 -7.65 -5.00 17.00
N ASP A 11 -7.62 -3.73 17.40
CA ASP A 11 -7.07 -2.65 16.58
C ASP A 11 -5.55 -2.77 16.40
N GLU A 12 -4.82 -3.10 17.46
CA GLU A 12 -3.39 -3.38 17.43
C GLU A 12 -3.06 -4.59 16.53
N ALA A 13 -3.83 -5.68 16.66
CA ALA A 13 -3.67 -6.87 15.83
C ALA A 13 -3.89 -6.57 14.34
N GLN A 14 -4.92 -5.82 13.99
CA GLN A 14 -5.19 -5.40 12.61
C GLN A 14 -4.07 -4.50 12.09
N SER A 15 -3.63 -3.52 12.87
CA SER A 15 -2.54 -2.61 12.50
C SER A 15 -1.26 -3.37 12.21
N TRP A 16 -0.92 -4.34 13.08
CA TRP A 16 0.24 -5.18 12.91
C TRP A 16 0.14 -6.02 11.62
N ILE A 17 -1.00 -6.70 11.39
CA ILE A 17 -1.21 -7.48 10.17
C ILE A 17 -1.06 -6.60 8.93
N PHE A 18 -1.75 -5.45 8.88
CA PHE A 18 -1.71 -4.55 7.72
C PHE A 18 -0.32 -3.94 7.47
N SER A 19 0.53 -3.86 8.50
CA SER A 19 1.93 -3.46 8.32
C SER A 19 2.78 -4.53 7.66
N LYS A 20 2.39 -5.82 7.75
CA LYS A 20 3.20 -6.96 7.33
C LYS A 20 2.83 -7.54 5.97
N ILE A 21 1.60 -7.35 5.52
CA ILE A 21 1.08 -7.96 4.29
C ILE A 21 0.79 -6.92 3.21
N ARG A 22 0.98 -7.33 1.94
CA ARG A 22 0.51 -6.66 0.74
C ARG A 22 -0.09 -7.73 -0.14
N ILE A 23 -1.40 -7.74 -0.24
CA ILE A 23 -2.15 -8.77 -0.96
C ILE A 23 -3.19 -8.13 -1.87
N ARG A 24 -3.70 -8.91 -2.81
CA ARG A 24 -4.65 -8.46 -3.83
C ARG A 24 -5.89 -7.77 -3.24
N GLU A 25 -6.39 -8.24 -2.10
CA GLU A 25 -7.56 -7.66 -1.42
C GLU A 25 -7.32 -6.23 -0.92
N MET A 26 -6.07 -5.80 -0.87
CA MET A 26 -5.67 -4.43 -0.52
C MET A 26 -5.50 -3.54 -1.74
N HIS A 27 -5.64 -4.06 -2.97
CA HIS A 27 -5.55 -3.24 -4.16
C HIS A 27 -6.70 -2.24 -4.21
N ARG A 28 -6.36 -1.01 -4.53
CA ARG A 28 -7.31 0.08 -4.77
C ARG A 28 -6.91 0.75 -6.07
N GLU A 29 -7.90 1.27 -6.76
CA GLU A 29 -7.71 2.04 -7.97
C GLU A 29 -8.49 3.34 -7.85
N GLY A 30 -7.93 4.44 -8.33
CA GLY A 30 -8.59 5.73 -8.32
C GLY A 30 -7.92 6.71 -9.27
N ASP A 31 -8.66 7.73 -9.60
CA ASP A 31 -8.15 8.84 -10.40
C ASP A 31 -7.34 9.80 -9.53
N LEU A 32 -6.18 10.17 -10.03
CA LEU A 32 -5.29 11.16 -9.42
C LEU A 32 -5.29 12.42 -10.27
N ALA A 33 -5.94 13.47 -9.79
CA ALA A 33 -5.97 14.76 -10.47
C ALA A 33 -4.62 15.50 -10.28
N ILE A 34 -3.93 15.79 -11.38
CA ILE A 34 -2.69 16.56 -11.43
C ILE A 34 -3.02 17.89 -12.10
N ALA A 35 -3.19 18.95 -11.33
CA ALA A 35 -3.53 20.26 -11.88
C ALA A 35 -2.35 20.89 -12.62
N GLN A 36 -2.62 21.77 -13.59
CA GLN A 36 -1.57 22.53 -14.29
C GLN A 36 -0.70 23.31 -13.30
N GLY A 37 0.60 23.31 -13.52
CA GLY A 37 1.60 24.00 -12.69
C GLY A 37 1.97 23.29 -11.38
N VAL A 38 1.31 22.18 -11.05
CA VAL A 38 1.55 21.41 -9.84
C VAL A 38 2.64 20.37 -10.08
N SER A 39 3.54 20.19 -9.10
CA SER A 39 4.58 19.16 -9.08
C SER A 39 4.41 18.16 -7.94
N GLU A 40 3.40 18.30 -7.11
CA GLU A 40 3.10 17.34 -6.03
C GLU A 40 1.59 17.19 -5.82
N VAL A 41 1.16 15.98 -5.49
CA VAL A 41 -0.24 15.66 -5.19
C VAL A 41 -0.29 14.82 -3.92
N THR A 42 -1.28 15.05 -3.07
CA THR A 42 -1.50 14.23 -1.88
C THR A 42 -1.99 12.84 -2.28
N ALA A 43 -1.40 11.81 -1.71
CA ALA A 43 -1.84 10.44 -1.90
C ALA A 43 -3.29 10.23 -1.39
N PRO A 44 -4.03 9.29 -1.98
CA PRO A 44 -5.37 8.95 -1.51
C PRO A 44 -5.40 8.54 -0.04
N ALA A 45 -6.55 8.74 0.62
CA ALA A 45 -6.72 8.31 2.01
C ALA A 45 -6.48 6.80 2.15
N GLY A 46 -5.74 6.42 3.20
CA GLY A 46 -5.40 5.02 3.44
C GLY A 46 -4.34 4.44 2.49
N PHE A 47 -3.68 5.26 1.68
CA PHE A 47 -2.56 4.85 0.85
C PHE A 47 -1.45 4.19 1.70
N LEU A 48 -0.94 3.05 1.21
CA LEU A 48 0.18 2.33 1.83
C LEU A 48 1.40 2.29 0.91
N ASP A 49 1.25 1.68 -0.28
CA ASP A 49 2.33 1.55 -1.26
C ASP A 49 1.77 1.65 -2.69
N PRO A 50 2.53 2.24 -3.64
CA PRO A 50 2.12 2.33 -5.03
C PRO A 50 2.29 0.97 -5.72
N ILE A 51 1.44 0.70 -6.71
CA ILE A 51 1.58 -0.42 -7.64
C ILE A 51 1.89 0.14 -9.02
N GLN A 52 1.06 1.07 -9.51
CA GLN A 52 1.20 1.63 -10.84
C GLN A 52 0.59 3.03 -10.90
N LEU A 53 1.23 3.92 -11.60
CA LEU A 53 0.67 5.22 -11.99
C LEU A 53 0.77 5.37 -13.50
N ALA A 54 -0.34 5.61 -14.14
CA ALA A 54 -0.44 5.84 -15.57
C ALA A 54 -1.12 7.19 -15.86
N ILE A 55 -0.76 7.83 -16.96
CA ILE A 55 -1.52 8.96 -17.52
C ILE A 55 -2.06 8.48 -18.86
N PRO A 56 -3.37 8.11 -18.94
CA PRO A 56 -3.96 7.52 -20.14
C PRO A 56 -3.74 8.39 -21.38
N GLY A 57 -3.34 7.77 -22.48
CA GLY A 57 -3.02 8.46 -23.73
C GLY A 57 -1.59 9.03 -23.81
N TYR A 58 -0.83 9.00 -22.73
CA TYR A 58 0.55 9.54 -22.65
C TYR A 58 1.54 8.51 -22.13
N ILE A 59 1.39 8.08 -20.89
CA ILE A 59 2.28 7.13 -20.20
C ILE A 59 1.46 6.02 -19.58
N ASN A 60 1.72 4.77 -20.00
CA ASN A 60 1.00 3.59 -19.48
C ASN A 60 1.54 3.13 -18.12
N ASP A 61 2.82 3.40 -17.83
CA ASP A 61 3.44 3.07 -16.56
C ASP A 61 4.52 4.11 -16.23
N MET A 62 4.20 5.00 -15.29
CA MET A 62 5.13 6.05 -14.85
C MET A 62 6.07 5.45 -13.80
N PRO A 63 7.41 5.51 -14.01
CA PRO A 63 8.35 4.92 -13.08
C PRO A 63 8.34 5.61 -11.72
N LEU A 64 8.26 4.79 -10.66
CA LEU A 64 8.57 5.21 -9.31
C LEU A 64 10.09 5.23 -9.13
N LEU A 65 10.64 6.36 -8.76
CA LEU A 65 12.06 6.53 -8.52
C LEU A 65 12.37 6.68 -7.03
N ASP A 66 13.50 6.10 -6.61
CA ASP A 66 14.07 6.40 -5.29
C ASP A 66 14.50 7.87 -5.21
N THR A 67 14.74 8.37 -4.01
CA THR A 67 15.03 9.80 -3.76
C THR A 67 16.26 10.30 -4.55
N HIS A 68 17.29 9.46 -4.75
CA HIS A 68 18.50 9.87 -5.46
C HIS A 68 18.22 10.01 -6.95
N ARG A 69 17.70 8.96 -7.59
CA ARG A 69 17.36 8.96 -9.02
C ARG A 69 16.28 9.99 -9.35
N PHE A 70 15.34 10.21 -8.42
CA PHE A 70 14.33 11.23 -8.60
C PHE A 70 14.94 12.62 -8.68
N ARG A 71 15.90 12.98 -7.82
CA ARG A 71 16.61 14.26 -7.89
C ARG A 71 17.37 14.45 -9.18
N GLU A 72 17.97 13.40 -9.71
CA GLU A 72 18.65 13.42 -11.01
C GLU A 72 17.69 13.58 -12.19
N SER A 73 16.44 13.11 -12.05
CA SER A 73 15.40 13.19 -13.09
C SER A 73 14.66 14.53 -13.12
N LEU A 74 14.91 15.45 -12.16
CA LEU A 74 14.22 16.73 -12.10
C LEU A 74 14.46 17.55 -13.36
N ALA A 75 13.39 17.97 -14.01
CA ALA A 75 13.43 18.88 -15.15
C ALA A 75 13.64 20.32 -14.64
N LEU A 76 14.89 20.72 -14.43
CA LEU A 76 15.27 22.06 -13.98
C LEU A 76 15.65 22.97 -15.15
N ASP A 77 15.33 24.25 -15.03
CA ASP A 77 15.87 25.29 -15.92
C ASP A 77 17.28 25.73 -15.48
N THR A 78 17.85 26.68 -16.20
CA THR A 78 19.18 27.23 -15.88
C THR A 78 19.26 27.97 -14.54
N ALA A 79 18.12 28.34 -13.97
CA ALA A 79 18.02 28.96 -12.65
C ALA A 79 17.74 27.93 -11.54
N GLY A 80 17.64 26.61 -11.85
CA GLY A 80 17.35 25.55 -10.90
C GLY A 80 15.86 25.44 -10.53
N VAL A 81 14.96 26.02 -11.33
CA VAL A 81 13.52 25.98 -11.11
C VAL A 81 12.92 24.83 -11.94
N LEU A 82 11.97 24.09 -11.36
CA LEU A 82 11.25 23.03 -12.07
C LEU A 82 10.54 23.60 -13.31
N GLN A 83 10.84 23.02 -14.47
CA GLN A 83 10.19 23.37 -15.73
C GLN A 83 8.75 22.82 -15.79
N ALA A 84 7.91 23.52 -16.57
CA ALA A 84 6.59 23.03 -16.92
C ALA A 84 6.72 22.06 -18.11
N SER A 85 6.41 20.81 -17.88
CA SER A 85 6.37 19.74 -18.88
C SER A 85 5.51 18.59 -18.40
N MET A 86 5.19 17.66 -19.27
CA MET A 86 4.50 16.42 -18.86
C MET A 86 5.36 15.66 -17.84
N PRO A 87 4.82 15.30 -16.67
CA PRO A 87 5.54 14.46 -15.72
C PRO A 87 5.85 13.07 -16.30
N THR A 88 7.08 12.63 -16.17
CA THR A 88 7.54 11.33 -16.71
C THR A 88 8.01 10.35 -15.64
N ALA A 89 8.17 10.81 -14.40
CA ALA A 89 8.57 10.01 -13.27
C ALA A 89 8.01 10.62 -11.98
N TYR A 90 7.85 9.78 -10.97
CA TYR A 90 7.43 10.25 -9.65
C TYR A 90 8.22 9.60 -8.53
N SER A 91 8.16 10.22 -7.36
CA SER A 91 8.68 9.71 -6.11
C SER A 91 7.64 9.91 -5.01
N ILE A 92 7.78 9.22 -3.89
CA ILE A 92 6.89 9.34 -2.75
C ILE A 92 7.67 9.89 -1.57
N LEU A 93 7.17 10.99 -1.02
CA LEU A 93 7.70 11.59 0.20
C LEU A 93 6.55 11.75 1.23
N GLY A 94 6.53 10.88 2.22
CA GLY A 94 5.44 10.83 3.20
C GLY A 94 4.10 10.48 2.54
N GLN A 95 3.14 11.40 2.64
CA GLN A 95 1.81 11.26 2.04
C GLN A 95 1.66 12.01 0.70
N LYS A 96 2.78 12.34 0.03
CA LYS A 96 2.76 13.09 -1.22
C LYS A 96 3.46 12.32 -2.33
N LEU A 97 2.85 12.33 -3.50
CA LEU A 97 3.50 11.96 -4.76
C LEU A 97 4.14 13.22 -5.33
N GLN A 98 5.45 13.18 -5.57
CA GLN A 98 6.21 14.27 -6.19
C GLN A 98 6.54 13.88 -7.62
N PHE A 99 6.35 14.81 -8.56
CA PHE A 99 6.62 14.64 -9.97
C PHE A 99 7.93 15.34 -10.35
N ASN A 100 8.64 14.78 -11.31
CA ASN A 100 9.93 15.30 -11.77
C ASN A 100 9.85 16.62 -12.57
N SER A 101 8.64 17.08 -12.89
CA SER A 101 8.37 18.38 -13.52
C SER A 101 7.06 18.97 -12.98
N ARG A 102 6.83 20.25 -13.23
CA ARG A 102 5.50 20.83 -13.05
C ARG A 102 4.62 20.46 -14.24
N ALA A 103 3.41 20.03 -14.02
CA ALA A 103 2.48 19.69 -15.09
C ALA A 103 2.24 20.92 -16.01
N ASP A 104 2.50 20.78 -17.29
CA ASP A 104 2.26 21.84 -18.29
C ASP A 104 0.77 22.04 -18.60
N MET A 105 -0.04 21.04 -18.34
CA MET A 105 -1.49 21.08 -18.42
C MET A 105 -2.11 20.21 -17.30
N ALA A 106 -3.42 20.20 -17.18
CA ALA A 106 -4.10 19.31 -16.24
C ALA A 106 -4.12 17.86 -16.79
N TYR A 107 -3.73 16.92 -15.94
CA TYR A 107 -3.77 15.49 -16.23
C TYR A 107 -4.66 14.73 -15.25
N THR A 108 -5.26 13.64 -15.70
CA THR A 108 -5.89 12.66 -14.85
C THR A 108 -5.06 11.38 -14.92
N GLY A 109 -4.36 11.08 -13.83
CA GLY A 109 -3.62 9.82 -13.69
C GLY A 109 -4.53 8.71 -13.17
N ARG A 110 -4.33 7.50 -13.68
CA ARG A 110 -4.91 6.27 -13.12
C ARG A 110 -3.91 5.71 -12.12
N PHE A 111 -4.24 5.72 -10.86
CA PHE A 111 -3.36 5.30 -9.78
C PHE A 111 -3.86 3.99 -9.14
N VAL A 112 -3.04 2.95 -9.25
CA VAL A 112 -3.26 1.66 -8.60
C VAL A 112 -2.28 1.56 -7.43
N TYR A 113 -2.80 1.21 -6.26
CA TYR A 113 -2.01 1.21 -5.03
C TYR A 113 -2.54 0.19 -4.01
N TYR A 114 -1.71 -0.14 -3.03
CA TYR A 114 -2.17 -0.82 -1.83
C TYR A 114 -2.82 0.19 -0.89
N GLY A 115 -4.09 0.00 -0.60
CA GLY A 115 -4.83 0.79 0.36
C GLY A 115 -5.06 0.06 1.67
N SER A 116 -5.18 0.81 2.77
CA SER A 116 -5.55 0.25 4.06
C SER A 116 -6.96 -0.35 3.97
N PRO A 117 -7.14 -1.61 4.36
CA PRO A 117 -8.45 -2.24 4.39
C PRO A 117 -9.35 -1.63 5.46
N ASP A 118 -10.67 -1.84 5.28
CA ASP A 118 -11.63 -1.47 6.30
C ASP A 118 -11.39 -2.25 7.58
N ARG A 119 -11.32 -1.52 8.69
CA ARG A 119 -11.07 -2.12 10.00
C ARG A 119 -12.32 -2.77 10.57
N LEU A 120 -12.12 -3.87 11.27
CA LEU A 120 -13.15 -4.46 12.11
C LEU A 120 -13.45 -3.51 13.27
N SER A 121 -14.72 -3.31 13.51
CA SER A 121 -15.25 -2.46 14.57
C SER A 121 -16.63 -2.96 14.98
N PRO A 122 -17.24 -2.46 16.04
CA PRO A 122 -18.63 -2.82 16.38
C PRO A 122 -19.65 -2.57 15.26
N SER A 123 -19.36 -1.60 14.37
CA SER A 123 -20.20 -1.28 13.20
C SER A 123 -19.78 -2.00 11.91
N ASN A 124 -18.57 -2.56 11.85
CA ASN A 124 -18.03 -3.32 10.72
C ASN A 124 -17.47 -4.65 11.23
N THR A 125 -18.30 -5.69 11.23
CA THR A 125 -17.97 -7.00 11.85
C THR A 125 -17.25 -7.95 10.91
N THR A 126 -17.14 -7.64 9.62
CA THR A 126 -16.53 -8.50 8.62
C THR A 126 -15.54 -7.73 7.72
N ASN A 127 -14.43 -8.35 7.41
CA ASN A 127 -13.50 -7.92 6.38
C ASN A 127 -12.75 -9.15 5.83
N PHE A 128 -11.80 -8.94 4.90
CA PHE A 128 -11.07 -10.05 4.30
C PHE A 128 -10.29 -10.91 5.32
N LEU A 129 -9.90 -10.35 6.49
CA LEU A 129 -9.24 -11.14 7.54
C LEU A 129 -10.20 -12.15 8.17
N THR A 130 -11.46 -11.75 8.41
CA THR A 130 -12.47 -12.67 8.96
C THR A 130 -12.88 -13.73 7.95
N ASP A 131 -12.91 -13.38 6.67
CA ASP A 131 -13.42 -14.25 5.61
C ASP A 131 -12.37 -15.23 5.09
N ARG A 132 -11.13 -14.78 4.90
CA ARG A 132 -10.07 -15.60 4.31
C ARG A 132 -8.97 -16.01 5.28
N TYR A 133 -8.63 -15.16 6.26
CA TYR A 133 -7.49 -15.37 7.16
C TYR A 133 -7.85 -15.29 8.65
N PRO A 134 -8.95 -15.95 9.10
CA PRO A 134 -9.40 -15.87 10.50
C PRO A 134 -8.35 -16.41 11.48
N THR A 135 -7.54 -17.38 11.05
CA THR A 135 -6.46 -17.95 11.87
C THR A 135 -5.36 -16.93 12.12
N LEU A 136 -4.98 -16.14 11.12
CA LEU A 136 -3.97 -15.06 11.25
C LEU A 136 -4.48 -14.00 12.24
N LEU A 137 -5.71 -13.51 12.07
CA LEU A 137 -6.31 -12.54 12.97
C LEU A 137 -6.34 -13.06 14.41
N ARG A 138 -6.80 -14.30 14.62
CA ARG A 138 -6.83 -14.90 15.95
C ARG A 138 -5.46 -15.00 16.59
N ARG A 139 -4.42 -15.40 15.84
CA ARG A 139 -3.04 -15.51 16.35
C ARG A 139 -2.48 -14.15 16.73
N ALA A 140 -2.71 -13.11 15.91
CA ALA A 140 -2.30 -11.75 16.24
C ALA A 140 -3.02 -11.23 17.49
N CYS A 141 -4.32 -11.44 17.61
CA CYS A 141 -5.06 -11.07 18.83
C CYS A 141 -4.54 -11.82 20.07
N LEU A 142 -4.15 -13.10 19.96
CA LEU A 142 -3.58 -13.85 21.08
C LEU A 142 -2.20 -13.28 21.49
N MET A 143 -1.38 -12.83 20.54
CA MET A 143 -0.09 -12.20 20.82
C MET A 143 -0.28 -10.93 21.66
N PHE A 144 -1.13 -10.00 21.23
CA PHE A 144 -1.39 -8.75 21.96
C PHE A 144 -2.14 -8.99 23.28
N ALA A 145 -3.00 -10.00 23.35
CA ALA A 145 -3.63 -10.38 24.61
C ALA A 145 -2.64 -10.94 25.64
N ALA A 146 -1.64 -11.71 25.21
CA ALA A 146 -0.55 -12.20 26.08
C ALA A 146 0.34 -11.05 26.54
N GLU A 147 0.67 -10.10 25.66
CA GLU A 147 1.40 -8.86 25.98
C GLU A 147 0.67 -8.05 27.07
N ALA A 148 -0.62 -7.80 26.88
CA ALA A 148 -1.45 -7.07 27.86
C ALA A 148 -1.49 -7.75 29.24
N ARG A 149 -1.30 -9.08 29.27
CA ARG A 149 -1.20 -9.88 30.51
C ARG A 149 0.21 -9.98 31.06
N LYS A 150 1.21 -9.51 30.31
CA LYS A 150 2.65 -9.66 30.60
C LYS A 150 3.11 -11.14 30.63
N GLU A 151 2.46 -11.96 29.84
CA GLU A 151 2.77 -13.39 29.64
C GLU A 151 3.75 -13.53 28.46
N TYR A 152 5.02 -13.10 28.62
CA TYR A 152 5.99 -12.95 27.53
C TYR A 152 6.27 -14.27 26.81
N ASP A 153 6.40 -15.40 27.52
CA ASP A 153 6.59 -16.72 26.89
C ASP A 153 5.40 -17.14 26.00
N ALA A 154 4.19 -16.73 26.35
CA ALA A 154 3.01 -16.98 25.54
C ALA A 154 2.94 -16.04 24.35
N MET A 155 3.35 -14.77 24.52
CA MET A 155 3.48 -13.78 23.46
C MET A 155 4.46 -14.24 22.40
N ASP A 156 5.69 -14.64 22.74
CA ASP A 156 6.72 -15.10 21.82
C ASP A 156 6.25 -16.29 20.99
N ARG A 157 5.61 -17.27 21.64
CA ARG A 157 5.04 -18.42 20.93
C ARG A 157 3.90 -18.03 19.98
N ALA A 158 3.07 -17.06 20.36
CA ALA A 158 2.00 -16.57 19.51
C ALA A 158 2.55 -15.76 18.33
N GLU A 159 3.59 -14.94 18.55
CA GLU A 159 4.27 -14.17 17.52
C GLU A 159 4.88 -15.08 16.44
N ILE A 160 5.66 -16.09 16.84
CA ILE A 160 6.26 -17.06 15.91
C ILE A 160 5.17 -17.69 15.01
N LYS A 161 4.05 -18.09 15.60
CA LYS A 161 2.93 -18.68 14.85
C LYS A 161 2.21 -17.67 13.96
N ALA A 162 2.09 -16.42 14.39
CA ALA A 162 1.49 -15.36 13.59
C ALA A 162 2.39 -14.99 12.41
N MET A 163 3.72 -14.88 12.63
CA MET A 163 4.68 -14.63 11.56
C MET A 163 4.73 -15.74 10.51
N ALA A 164 4.71 -17.00 10.94
CA ALA A 164 4.62 -18.14 10.01
C ALA A 164 3.37 -18.03 9.11
N GLN A 165 2.24 -17.64 9.68
CA GLN A 165 1.00 -17.44 8.91
C GLN A 165 1.08 -16.22 7.97
N VAL A 166 1.75 -15.13 8.38
CA VAL A 166 2.01 -13.97 7.50
C VAL A 166 2.80 -14.41 6.27
N GLU A 167 3.82 -15.25 6.44
CA GLU A 167 4.62 -15.74 5.32
C GLU A 167 3.82 -16.67 4.37
N GLU A 168 2.90 -17.47 4.91
CA GLU A 168 1.98 -18.26 4.08
C GLU A 168 1.06 -17.35 3.24
N VAL A 169 0.48 -16.31 3.86
CA VAL A 169 -0.39 -15.33 3.18
C VAL A 169 0.36 -14.57 2.09
N LYS A 170 1.62 -14.16 2.35
CA LYS A 170 2.46 -13.51 1.33
C LYS A 170 2.73 -14.44 0.14
N LYS A 171 3.10 -15.69 0.39
CA LYS A 171 3.33 -16.68 -0.69
C LYS A 171 2.09 -16.90 -1.54
N GLU A 172 0.91 -16.97 -0.92
CA GLU A 172 -0.36 -17.08 -1.64
C GLU A 172 -0.59 -15.83 -2.51
N GLY A 173 -0.36 -14.62 -1.97
CA GLY A 173 -0.46 -13.36 -2.72
C GLY A 173 0.50 -13.32 -3.91
N ASP A 174 1.76 -13.71 -3.75
CA ASP A 174 2.76 -13.72 -4.82
C ASP A 174 2.43 -14.73 -5.93
N LEU A 175 1.86 -15.88 -5.59
CA LEU A 175 1.41 -16.87 -6.59
C LEU A 175 0.28 -16.32 -7.46
N HIS A 176 -0.65 -15.57 -6.87
CA HIS A 176 -1.72 -14.91 -7.61
C HIS A 176 -1.21 -13.81 -8.55
N MET A 177 -0.19 -13.04 -8.11
CA MET A 177 0.42 -11.99 -8.94
C MET A 177 1.16 -12.59 -10.14
N ARG A 178 1.93 -13.68 -9.95
CA ARG A 178 2.62 -14.38 -11.05
C ARG A 178 1.67 -14.98 -12.07
N GLY A 179 0.51 -15.47 -11.63
CA GLY A 179 -0.54 -15.94 -12.54
C GLY A 179 -1.08 -14.84 -13.45
N MET A 180 -1.19 -13.61 -12.96
CA MET A 180 -1.64 -12.45 -13.74
C MET A 180 -0.59 -11.99 -14.76
N GLU A 181 0.71 -12.04 -14.44
CA GLU A 181 1.79 -11.75 -15.41
C GLU A 181 1.81 -12.73 -16.58
N LEU A 182 1.56 -14.01 -16.32
CA LEU A 182 1.48 -15.03 -17.37
C LEU A 182 0.28 -14.83 -18.31
N ASP A 183 -0.88 -14.40 -17.80
CA ASP A 183 -2.06 -14.10 -18.60
C ASP A 183 -1.90 -12.82 -19.45
N PHE A 184 -1.12 -11.86 -19.00
CA PHE A 184 -0.87 -10.60 -19.72
C PHE A 184 0.02 -10.84 -20.94
N ASN A 185 1.04 -11.66 -20.81
CA ASN A 185 1.94 -12.01 -21.93
C ASN A 185 1.27 -12.83 -23.04
N TRP A 186 0.19 -13.56 -22.74
CA TRP A 186 -0.56 -14.31 -23.75
C TRP A 186 -1.39 -13.44 -24.70
N ARG A 187 -1.74 -12.23 -24.30
CA ARG A 187 -2.55 -11.31 -25.13
C ARG A 187 -1.73 -10.48 -26.11
N GLU A 188 -0.43 -10.32 -25.89
CA GLU A 188 0.48 -9.63 -26.80
C GLU A 188 1.09 -10.53 -27.90
N ALA A 189 0.89 -11.85 -27.80
CA ALA A 189 1.43 -12.84 -28.73
C ALA A 189 0.44 -13.29 -29.84
N ARG A 190 -0.63 -12.50 -30.11
CA ARG A 190 -1.57 -12.77 -31.22
C ARG A 190 -1.72 -11.59 -32.15
#